data_4eebac6f61a1064e117ca8682bac3c6e
#
_entry.id   4eebac6f61a1064e117ca8682bac3c6e
#
_cell.length_a   1.000
_cell.length_b   1.000
_cell.length_c   1.000
_cell.angle_alpha   90.00
_cell.angle_beta   90.00
_cell.angle_gamma   90.00
#
_symmetry.space_group_name_H-M   'P 1'
#
loop_
_entity.id
_entity.type
_entity.pdbx_description
1 polymer ?
#
loop_
_entity_poly.entity_id
_entity_poly.type
_entity_poly.pdbx_seq_one_letter_code
_entity_poly.pdbx_strand_id
1 'polypeptide(L)'
;MHRKYRKLVSAGLVLTMAGAMTLQGCGQKEKEGKTEIELVQYKPEAVKTFEKIEGEFNRTHDDIHLTIESPNDAMTVLKTRFIREDNPDIIGIGGDVNYSNFIDSDMLMNISDYKV
;
A
#
# COMPACT_ATOMS: atom_id res chain seq x y z
N MET A 1 -58.98 -25.75 -12.33
CA MET A 1 -58.04 -26.22 -11.27
C MET A 1 -56.63 -25.63 -11.44
N HIS A 2 -56.50 -24.40 -12.05
CA HIS A 2 -55.20 -23.80 -12.36
C HIS A 2 -54.94 -22.46 -11.68
N ARG A 3 -55.76 -22.03 -10.75
CA ARG A 3 -55.67 -20.67 -10.17
C ARG A 3 -54.95 -20.60 -8.82
N LYS A 4 -54.70 -21.76 -8.19
CA LYS A 4 -54.06 -21.80 -6.85
C LYS A 4 -52.55 -21.90 -6.90
N TYR A 5 -51.94 -22.36 -8.01
CA TYR A 5 -50.49 -22.52 -8.13
C TYR A 5 -49.76 -21.22 -8.56
N ARG A 6 -50.49 -20.25 -9.15
CA ARG A 6 -49.87 -18.97 -9.57
C ARG A 6 -49.50 -18.02 -8.41
N LYS A 7 -50.11 -18.25 -7.24
CA LYS A 7 -49.81 -17.40 -6.05
C LYS A 7 -48.69 -17.93 -5.18
N LEU A 8 -48.30 -19.18 -5.34
CA LEU A 8 -47.22 -19.83 -4.59
C LEU A 8 -45.86 -19.66 -5.29
N VAL A 9 -45.82 -19.43 -6.60
CA VAL A 9 -44.59 -19.25 -7.35
C VAL A 9 -44.07 -17.84 -7.25
N SER A 10 -44.92 -16.82 -6.99
CA SER A 10 -44.50 -15.44 -6.84
C SER A 10 -43.96 -15.07 -5.47
N ALA A 11 -44.19 -15.91 -4.44
CA ALA A 11 -43.66 -15.67 -3.09
C ALA A 11 -42.26 -16.29 -2.87
N GLY A 12 -41.87 -17.26 -3.73
CA GLY A 12 -40.54 -17.92 -3.62
C GLY A 12 -39.40 -17.20 -4.34
N LEU A 13 -39.69 -16.22 -5.21
CA LEU A 13 -38.68 -15.58 -6.03
C LEU A 13 -38.14 -14.26 -5.48
N VAL A 14 -38.72 -13.76 -4.39
CA VAL A 14 -38.30 -12.47 -3.78
C VAL A 14 -37.34 -12.65 -2.62
N LEU A 15 -37.14 -13.89 -2.15
CA LEU A 15 -36.29 -14.13 -0.96
C LEU A 15 -34.86 -14.58 -1.27
N THR A 16 -34.44 -14.64 -2.52
CA THR A 16 -33.08 -15.10 -2.91
C THR A 16 -32.15 -14.02 -3.44
N MET A 17 -32.52 -12.73 -3.37
CA MET A 17 -31.68 -11.62 -3.83
C MET A 17 -31.08 -10.73 -2.73
N ALA A 18 -31.19 -11.12 -1.46
CA ALA A 18 -30.68 -10.32 -0.33
C ALA A 18 -29.38 -10.87 0.29
N GLY A 19 -28.59 -11.66 -0.43
CA GLY A 19 -27.46 -12.36 0.19
C GLY A 19 -26.23 -12.51 -0.66
N ALA A 20 -25.72 -11.44 -1.32
CA ALA A 20 -24.37 -11.49 -1.89
C ALA A 20 -23.87 -10.09 -2.31
N MET A 21 -23.70 -9.18 -1.36
CA MET A 21 -22.78 -8.06 -1.50
C MET A 21 -21.80 -8.07 -0.33
N THR A 22 -21.01 -9.13 -0.23
CA THR A 22 -19.74 -9.03 0.45
C THR A 22 -18.78 -8.41 -0.55
N LEU A 23 -18.67 -7.09 -0.52
CA LEU A 23 -17.50 -6.38 -1.02
C LEU A 23 -16.29 -6.92 -0.24
N GLN A 24 -15.64 -7.95 -0.80
CA GLN A 24 -14.29 -8.28 -0.41
C GLN A 24 -13.40 -7.16 -0.96
N GLY A 25 -13.31 -6.06 -0.21
CA GLY A 25 -12.20 -5.16 -0.34
C GLY A 25 -10.94 -5.99 -0.12
N CYS A 26 -9.98 -5.94 -1.04
CA CYS A 26 -8.62 -6.37 -0.81
C CYS A 26 -8.08 -5.56 0.36
N GLY A 27 -8.37 -6.00 1.58
CA GLY A 27 -7.74 -5.48 2.77
C GLY A 27 -6.31 -6.00 2.77
N GLN A 28 -5.34 -5.11 2.61
CA GLN A 28 -4.03 -5.32 3.21
C GLN A 28 -4.31 -5.81 4.63
N LYS A 29 -3.73 -6.95 4.99
CA LYS A 29 -3.76 -7.42 6.37
C LYS A 29 -2.93 -6.45 7.18
N GLU A 30 -3.57 -5.44 7.76
CA GLU A 30 -3.01 -4.74 8.90
C GLU A 30 -2.67 -5.80 9.93
N LYS A 31 -1.38 -6.00 10.19
CA LYS A 31 -0.95 -6.77 11.34
C LYS A 31 -1.41 -5.95 12.54
N GLU A 32 -2.37 -6.47 13.29
CA GLU A 32 -2.99 -5.80 14.42
C GLU A 32 -1.91 -5.12 15.28
N GLY A 33 -1.92 -3.79 15.33
CA GLY A 33 -1.23 -2.99 16.31
C GLY A 33 0.08 -2.31 15.91
N LYS A 34 0.63 -2.53 14.69
CA LYS A 34 1.86 -1.85 14.24
C LYS A 34 1.58 -0.86 13.13
N THR A 35 2.27 0.28 13.15
CA THR A 35 2.32 1.20 12.01
C THR A 35 3.24 0.61 10.94
N GLU A 36 2.72 0.36 9.76
CA GLU A 36 3.52 -0.09 8.62
C GLU A 36 4.18 1.13 7.96
N ILE A 37 5.50 1.07 7.75
CA ILE A 37 6.29 2.10 7.06
C ILE A 37 7.04 1.44 5.92
N GLU A 38 6.93 2.00 4.75
CA GLU A 38 7.61 1.51 3.56
C GLU A 38 8.67 2.49 3.08
N LEU A 39 9.89 1.97 2.85
CA LEU A 39 10.98 2.70 2.26
C LEU A 39 11.37 2.07 0.91
N VAL A 40 11.35 2.84 -0.16
CA VAL A 40 11.89 2.43 -1.46
C VAL A 40 13.20 3.16 -1.70
N GLN A 41 14.29 2.42 -1.90
CA GLN A 41 15.63 2.98 -2.10
C GLN A 41 16.23 2.59 -3.47
N TYR A 42 17.17 3.40 -3.99
CA TYR A 42 17.67 3.31 -5.37
C TYR A 42 19.01 2.58 -5.55
N LYS A 43 19.59 2.00 -4.48
CA LYS A 43 20.89 1.32 -4.52
C LYS A 43 20.73 -0.20 -4.43
N PRO A 44 20.48 -0.90 -5.55
CA PRO A 44 20.29 -2.35 -5.52
C PRO A 44 21.54 -3.09 -5.05
N GLU A 45 22.73 -2.50 -5.20
CA GLU A 45 23.99 -3.06 -4.70
C GLU A 45 24.06 -3.12 -3.17
N ALA A 46 23.25 -2.32 -2.48
CA ALA A 46 23.22 -2.26 -1.02
C ALA A 46 22.07 -3.10 -0.40
N VAL A 47 21.35 -3.90 -1.17
CA VAL A 47 20.18 -4.67 -0.73
C VAL A 47 20.45 -5.47 0.55
N LYS A 48 21.58 -6.19 0.63
CA LYS A 48 21.95 -6.98 1.82
C LYS A 48 22.17 -6.13 3.08
N THR A 49 22.59 -4.88 2.90
CA THR A 49 22.75 -3.94 4.02
C THR A 49 21.40 -3.46 4.49
N PHE A 50 20.50 -3.15 3.57
CA PHE A 50 19.14 -2.72 3.90
C PHE A 50 18.31 -3.85 4.52
N GLU A 51 18.45 -5.10 4.07
CA GLU A 51 17.84 -6.27 4.72
C GLU A 51 18.24 -6.42 6.19
N LYS A 52 19.53 -6.16 6.50
CA LYS A 52 19.99 -6.16 7.89
C LYS A 52 19.42 -5.01 8.72
N ILE A 53 19.35 -3.82 8.13
CA ILE A 53 18.77 -2.63 8.78
C ILE A 53 17.28 -2.89 9.08
N GLU A 54 16.53 -3.38 8.10
CA GLU A 54 15.11 -3.74 8.25
C GLU A 54 14.92 -4.77 9.37
N GLY A 55 15.71 -5.87 9.34
CA GLY A 55 15.62 -6.90 10.36
C GLY A 55 15.97 -6.40 11.76
N GLU A 56 16.99 -5.56 11.92
CA GLU A 56 17.37 -4.97 13.19
C GLU A 56 16.33 -3.95 13.68
N PHE A 57 15.82 -3.11 12.79
CA PHE A 57 14.76 -2.17 13.11
C PHE A 57 13.52 -2.90 13.63
N ASN A 58 13.03 -3.87 12.87
CA ASN A 58 11.83 -4.64 13.21
C ASN A 58 11.99 -5.50 14.48
N ARG A 59 13.22 -5.84 14.84
CA ARG A 59 13.53 -6.54 16.10
C ARG A 59 13.48 -5.64 17.32
N THR A 60 13.75 -4.35 17.15
CA THR A 60 13.89 -3.38 18.23
C THR A 60 12.68 -2.45 18.40
N HIS A 61 11.75 -2.47 17.46
CA HIS A 61 10.55 -1.64 17.48
C HIS A 61 9.30 -2.52 17.45
N ASP A 62 8.46 -2.39 18.47
CA ASP A 62 7.25 -3.20 18.60
C ASP A 62 6.00 -2.50 18.04
N ASP A 63 6.06 -1.19 17.85
CA ASP A 63 4.98 -0.31 17.42
C ASP A 63 5.04 0.05 15.93
N ILE A 64 6.20 -0.16 15.28
CA ILE A 64 6.42 0.12 13.86
C ILE A 64 6.95 -1.13 13.17
N HIS A 65 6.47 -1.37 11.96
CA HIS A 65 7.03 -2.37 11.07
C HIS A 65 7.56 -1.69 9.81
N LEU A 66 8.86 -1.82 9.57
CA LEU A 66 9.55 -1.25 8.42
C LEU A 66 9.71 -2.31 7.34
N THR A 67 9.37 -1.96 6.10
CA THR A 67 9.68 -2.73 4.90
C THR A 67 10.58 -1.91 4.00
N ILE A 68 11.68 -2.49 3.51
CA ILE A 68 12.62 -1.81 2.63
C ILE A 68 12.70 -2.50 1.27
N GLU A 69 12.26 -1.81 0.23
CA GLU A 69 12.37 -2.28 -1.15
C GLU A 69 13.60 -1.69 -1.84
N SER A 70 14.31 -2.55 -2.57
CA SER A 70 15.54 -2.19 -3.31
C SER A 70 15.45 -2.63 -4.78
N PRO A 71 14.52 -2.10 -5.56
CA PRO A 71 14.34 -2.53 -6.94
C PRO A 71 15.52 -2.09 -7.82
N ASN A 72 15.84 -2.88 -8.86
CA ASN A 72 16.93 -2.55 -9.80
C ASN A 72 16.70 -1.23 -10.55
N ASP A 73 15.44 -0.87 -10.81
CA ASP A 73 15.06 0.41 -11.42
C ASP A 73 14.05 1.15 -10.52
N ALA A 74 14.57 1.65 -9.39
CA ALA A 74 13.79 2.34 -8.40
C ALA A 74 13.08 3.58 -8.96
N MET A 75 13.70 4.29 -9.91
CA MET A 75 13.11 5.50 -10.49
C MET A 75 11.87 5.21 -11.32
N THR A 76 11.89 4.15 -12.12
CA THR A 76 10.71 3.72 -12.88
C THR A 76 9.60 3.20 -11.96
N VAL A 77 9.98 2.44 -10.93
CA VAL A 77 9.03 1.96 -9.91
C VAL A 77 8.36 3.13 -9.21
N LEU A 78 9.12 4.08 -8.68
CA LEU A 78 8.60 5.27 -7.98
C LEU A 78 7.67 6.10 -8.88
N LYS A 79 8.10 6.43 -10.10
CA LYS A 79 7.25 7.18 -11.05
C LYS A 79 5.93 6.47 -11.33
N THR A 80 5.96 5.15 -11.46
CA THR A 80 4.75 4.36 -11.70
C THR A 80 3.83 4.37 -10.48
N ARG A 81 4.39 4.25 -9.29
CA ARG A 81 3.64 4.26 -8.03
C ARG A 81 3.02 5.63 -7.78
N PHE A 82 3.75 6.72 -8.00
CA PHE A 82 3.22 8.08 -7.89
C PHE A 82 2.01 8.34 -8.81
N ILE A 83 2.06 7.82 -10.06
CA ILE A 83 0.93 7.95 -11.00
C ILE A 83 -0.31 7.18 -10.50
N ARG A 84 -0.10 6.11 -9.73
CA ARG A 84 -1.18 5.28 -9.18
C ARG A 84 -1.66 5.73 -7.80
N GLU A 85 -1.07 6.79 -7.26
CA GLU A 85 -1.32 7.25 -5.89
C GLU A 85 -1.01 6.15 -4.82
N ASP A 86 -0.07 5.25 -5.16
CA ASP A 86 0.43 4.17 -4.32
C ASP A 86 1.86 4.51 -3.85
N ASN A 87 1.98 5.58 -3.08
CA ASN A 87 3.27 6.14 -2.71
C ASN A 87 3.87 5.40 -1.51
N PRO A 88 5.19 5.11 -1.51
CA PRO A 88 5.87 4.70 -0.29
C PRO A 88 5.96 5.88 0.70
N ASP A 89 6.09 5.57 1.98
CA ASP A 89 6.23 6.59 3.03
C ASP A 89 7.57 7.32 2.95
N ILE A 90 8.62 6.59 2.56
CA ILE A 90 9.98 7.12 2.47
C ILE A 90 10.59 6.72 1.13
N ILE A 91 11.29 7.66 0.49
CA ILE A 91 12.09 7.37 -0.70
C ILE A 91 13.57 7.67 -0.47
N GLY A 92 14.42 6.73 -0.87
CA GLY A 92 15.86 6.92 -0.92
C GLY A 92 16.28 7.20 -2.36
N ILE A 93 16.66 8.42 -2.68
CA ILE A 93 17.07 8.86 -4.02
C ILE A 93 18.40 9.59 -3.97
N GLY A 94 19.08 9.67 -5.12
CA GLY A 94 20.29 10.50 -5.26
C GLY A 94 19.95 11.99 -5.37
N GLY A 95 20.94 12.85 -5.06
CA GLY A 95 20.82 14.30 -5.22
C GLY A 95 21.07 14.76 -6.67
N ASP A 96 20.44 14.12 -7.63
CA ASP A 96 20.53 14.40 -9.07
C ASP A 96 19.25 15.05 -9.62
N VAL A 97 19.12 15.07 -10.95
CA VAL A 97 17.95 15.62 -11.64
C VAL A 97 16.63 14.96 -11.21
N ASN A 98 16.64 13.71 -10.76
CA ASN A 98 15.42 13.05 -10.28
C ASN A 98 14.94 13.68 -8.98
N TYR A 99 15.83 14.04 -8.06
CA TYR A 99 15.49 14.77 -6.84
C TYR A 99 14.79 16.10 -7.16
N SER A 100 15.35 16.89 -8.08
CA SER A 100 14.72 18.15 -8.52
C SER A 100 13.33 17.91 -9.11
N ASN A 101 13.18 16.89 -9.95
CA ASN A 101 11.89 16.55 -10.55
C ASN A 101 10.82 16.19 -9.49
N PHE A 102 11.19 15.51 -8.42
CA PHE A 102 10.26 15.16 -7.33
C PHE A 102 9.84 16.40 -6.53
N ILE A 103 10.77 17.35 -6.30
CA ILE A 103 10.47 18.64 -5.64
C ILE A 103 9.54 19.47 -6.52
N ASP A 104 9.89 19.65 -7.80
CA ASP A 104 9.14 20.47 -8.74
C ASP A 104 7.71 19.96 -9.00
N SER A 105 7.51 18.67 -8.78
CA SER A 105 6.20 18.01 -8.90
C SER A 105 5.42 17.90 -7.58
N ASP A 106 5.89 18.55 -6.51
CA ASP A 106 5.29 18.54 -5.16
C ASP A 106 5.07 17.12 -4.59
N MET A 107 5.99 16.21 -4.93
CA MET A 107 5.93 14.80 -4.53
C MET A 107 6.61 14.52 -3.18
N LEU A 108 7.31 15.52 -2.62
CA LEU A 108 8.05 15.40 -1.37
C LEU A 108 7.45 16.29 -0.30
N MET A 109 7.29 15.74 0.90
CA MET A 109 6.85 16.51 2.05
C MET A 109 8.00 17.41 2.57
N ASN A 110 7.70 18.67 2.87
CA ASN A 110 8.64 19.55 3.55
C ASN A 110 8.73 19.11 5.04
N ILE A 111 9.92 18.68 5.46
CA ILE A 111 10.20 18.24 6.84
C ILE A 111 11.00 19.26 7.66
N SER A 112 11.18 20.50 7.19
CA SER A 112 11.98 21.54 7.88
C SER A 112 11.44 21.89 9.26
N ASP A 113 10.15 21.73 9.49
CA ASP A 113 9.49 22.02 10.77
C ASP A 113 9.62 20.90 11.80
N TYR A 114 10.08 19.72 11.38
CA TYR A 114 10.34 18.59 12.28
C TYR A 114 11.76 18.71 12.84
N LYS A 115 11.85 18.84 14.16
CA LYS A 115 13.16 18.83 14.85
C LYS A 115 13.61 17.39 15.04
N VAL A 116 14.75 17.06 14.49
CA VAL A 116 15.47 15.81 14.72
C VAL A 116 16.43 16.00 15.90
#